data_536a5d0f501db3f5d6b18c87482125fe
#
_entry.id   536a5d0f501db3f5d6b18c87482125fe
#
_cell.length_a   1.000
_cell.length_b   1.000
_cell.length_c   1.000
_cell.angle_alpha   90.00
_cell.angle_beta   90.00
_cell.angle_gamma   90.00
#
_symmetry.space_group_name_H-M   'P 1'
#
loop_
_entity.id
_entity.type
_entity.pdbx_description
1 polymer ?
#
loop_
_entity_poly.entity_id
_entity_poly.type
_entity_poly.pdbx_seq_one_letter_code
_entity_poly.pdbx_strand_id
1 'polypeptide(L)'
;MNLKSHLLWRFTKMSSIPFIDIGANLTDPMFKGIYNGKKKHKEDLEDVLERAWKNDLKKIIITSGSLNDSIEALKIASLSENLYCTVGCHPTRCNEFTEGKNPEAYLNNLTDLIKNNRSKVVAIGECGLDNQRLHFCSKEIQEKYFEMQLKLSGEFNLPLFLHCRDAAPTFLEILKRNPDHIKSGGVVHSFDGSLKEAKAIIDLGFYIGINGCSLRTDDNLKTVSELPINRLMLETDCPWCEVKQTHPSYCYVKTKFNSVKKEKFIDGSMVKGRNEPSTIRQVIEVLASLKKEDPVCLGNQIYQNTMDLFFKDK
;
A
#
# COMPACT_ATOMS: atom_id res chain seq x y z
N MET A 1 18.86 -33.10 -49.14
CA MET A 1 18.35 -31.70 -49.03
C MET A 1 17.90 -31.46 -47.61
N ASN A 2 18.74 -30.80 -46.82
CA ASN A 2 18.50 -30.52 -45.41
C ASN A 2 17.94 -29.09 -45.28
N LEU A 3 16.68 -28.99 -44.91
CA LEU A 3 16.08 -27.71 -44.49
C LEU A 3 16.14 -27.62 -42.95
N LYS A 4 17.17 -27.00 -42.44
CA LYS A 4 17.22 -26.50 -41.05
C LYS A 4 16.42 -25.20 -41.01
N SER A 5 15.18 -25.29 -40.51
CA SER A 5 14.40 -24.11 -40.11
C SER A 5 15.00 -23.50 -38.84
N HIS A 6 15.77 -22.44 -38.98
CA HIS A 6 16.17 -21.58 -37.87
C HIS A 6 14.92 -20.84 -37.37
N LEU A 7 14.32 -21.33 -36.29
CA LEU A 7 13.43 -20.53 -35.48
C LEU A 7 14.28 -19.42 -34.78
N LEU A 8 14.34 -18.27 -35.45
CA LEU A 8 14.78 -17.02 -34.80
C LEU A 8 13.75 -16.66 -33.72
N TRP A 9 14.07 -16.97 -32.47
CA TRP A 9 13.43 -16.34 -31.33
C TRP A 9 13.71 -14.84 -31.41
N ARG A 10 12.79 -14.07 -31.96
CA ARG A 10 12.77 -12.63 -31.78
C ARG A 10 12.57 -12.41 -30.26
N PHE A 11 13.61 -11.92 -29.60
CA PHE A 11 13.47 -11.25 -28.32
C PHE A 11 12.57 -10.03 -28.54
N THR A 12 11.27 -10.21 -28.48
CA THR A 12 10.35 -9.10 -28.29
C THR A 12 10.70 -8.52 -26.94
N LYS A 13 11.10 -7.24 -26.95
CA LYS A 13 11.25 -6.42 -25.77
C LYS A 13 10.04 -6.71 -24.89
N MET A 14 10.23 -7.37 -23.74
CA MET A 14 9.12 -7.61 -22.81
C MET A 14 8.48 -6.26 -22.57
N SER A 15 7.21 -6.11 -22.90
CA SER A 15 6.47 -4.89 -22.65
C SER A 15 6.58 -4.60 -21.16
N SER A 16 7.07 -3.40 -20.81
CA SER A 16 7.22 -3.02 -19.41
C SER A 16 5.83 -2.96 -18.77
N ILE A 17 5.68 -3.57 -17.61
CA ILE A 17 4.44 -3.51 -16.83
C ILE A 17 4.54 -2.24 -15.97
N PRO A 18 3.69 -1.24 -16.17
CA PRO A 18 3.71 -0.06 -15.32
C PRO A 18 3.16 -0.42 -13.94
N PHE A 19 3.81 0.04 -12.87
CA PHE A 19 3.36 -0.18 -11.49
C PHE A 19 3.05 1.15 -10.79
N ILE A 20 2.08 1.10 -9.87
CA ILE A 20 1.88 2.09 -8.84
C ILE A 20 1.88 1.32 -7.52
N ASP A 21 2.78 1.69 -6.61
CA ASP A 21 2.75 1.21 -5.23
C ASP A 21 1.80 2.12 -4.44
N ILE A 22 0.64 1.60 -4.05
CA ILE A 22 -0.36 2.40 -3.35
C ILE A 22 -0.09 2.54 -1.86
N GLY A 23 0.86 1.79 -1.30
CA GLY A 23 1.14 1.76 0.13
C GLY A 23 2.62 1.53 0.43
N ALA A 24 3.39 2.61 0.59
CA ALA A 24 4.80 2.57 0.94
C ALA A 24 5.08 3.45 2.16
N ASN A 25 5.58 2.88 3.27
CA ASN A 25 5.88 3.63 4.48
C ASN A 25 7.29 4.24 4.41
N LEU A 26 7.52 5.15 3.45
CA LEU A 26 8.85 5.73 3.19
C LEU A 26 9.35 6.67 4.30
N THR A 27 8.49 7.03 5.26
CA THR A 27 8.84 7.77 6.47
C THR A 27 9.51 6.91 7.53
N ASP A 28 9.46 5.55 7.39
CA ASP A 28 10.00 4.62 8.37
C ASP A 28 11.51 4.85 8.58
N PRO A 29 11.98 4.85 9.85
CA PRO A 29 13.39 5.05 10.18
C PRO A 29 14.36 4.08 9.49
N MET A 30 13.91 2.92 9.02
CA MET A 30 14.75 1.98 8.29
C MET A 30 15.33 2.58 7.00
N PHE A 31 14.59 3.47 6.32
CA PHE A 31 15.09 4.18 5.13
C PHE A 31 16.11 5.26 5.47
N LYS A 32 16.12 5.72 6.73
CA LYS A 32 17.17 6.57 7.29
C LYS A 32 18.35 5.75 7.85
N GLY A 33 18.35 4.41 7.65
CA GLY A 33 19.39 3.49 8.16
C GLY A 33 19.31 3.22 9.65
N ILE A 34 18.16 3.49 10.30
CA ILE A 34 17.94 3.31 11.74
C ILE A 34 17.06 2.10 11.98
N TYR A 35 17.56 1.12 12.75
CA TYR A 35 16.87 -0.11 13.11
C TYR A 35 16.83 -0.27 14.63
N ASN A 36 15.63 -0.42 15.19
CA ASN A 36 15.43 -0.51 16.65
C ASN A 36 16.15 0.62 17.40
N GLY A 37 16.02 1.87 16.89
CA GLY A 37 16.62 3.07 17.45
C GLY A 37 18.14 3.20 17.25
N LYS A 38 18.80 2.29 16.53
CA LYS A 38 20.25 2.30 16.31
C LYS A 38 20.60 2.51 14.83
N LYS A 39 21.45 3.49 14.55
CA LYS A 39 22.02 3.71 13.20
C LYS A 39 22.87 2.52 12.79
N LYS A 40 22.59 1.94 11.61
CA LYS A 40 23.31 0.80 11.02
C LYS A 40 24.03 1.15 9.75
N HIS A 41 23.46 2.06 8.95
CA HIS A 41 24.04 2.56 7.72
C HIS A 41 23.57 4.00 7.45
N LYS A 42 24.11 4.63 6.42
CA LYS A 42 23.62 5.94 5.98
C LYS A 42 22.20 5.85 5.47
N GLU A 43 21.52 6.98 5.36
CA GLU A 43 20.25 7.11 4.65
C GLU A 43 20.43 6.70 3.18
N ASP A 44 19.44 5.98 2.63
CA ASP A 44 19.48 5.47 1.26
C ASP A 44 18.13 5.55 0.53
N LEU A 45 17.25 6.48 0.96
CA LEU A 45 15.93 6.65 0.34
C LEU A 45 16.04 6.98 -1.17
N GLU A 46 17.02 7.78 -1.58
CA GLU A 46 17.27 8.10 -2.99
C GLU A 46 17.59 6.84 -3.80
N ASP A 47 18.46 5.97 -3.29
CA ASP A 47 18.78 4.68 -3.92
C ASP A 47 17.56 3.76 -4.03
N VAL A 48 16.69 3.77 -3.00
CA VAL A 48 15.43 3.01 -2.98
C VAL A 48 14.50 3.49 -4.09
N LEU A 49 14.31 4.81 -4.21
CA LEU A 49 13.48 5.41 -5.25
C LEU A 49 14.05 5.16 -6.65
N GLU A 50 15.37 5.28 -6.82
CA GLU A 50 16.01 4.98 -8.10
C GLU A 50 15.78 3.52 -8.53
N ARG A 51 15.91 2.57 -7.60
CA ARG A 51 15.57 1.16 -7.85
C ARG A 51 14.11 0.97 -8.22
N ALA A 52 13.19 1.69 -7.56
CA ALA A 52 11.78 1.64 -7.86
C ALA A 52 11.50 2.07 -9.31
N TRP A 53 12.02 3.23 -9.73
CA TRP A 53 11.85 3.74 -11.08
C TRP A 53 12.46 2.82 -12.14
N LYS A 54 13.63 2.25 -11.88
CA LYS A 54 14.29 1.25 -12.77
C LYS A 54 13.47 -0.05 -12.90
N ASN A 55 12.58 -0.34 -11.95
CA ASN A 55 11.68 -1.50 -11.96
C ASN A 55 10.25 -1.15 -12.41
N ASP A 56 10.10 -0.14 -13.27
CA ASP A 56 8.86 0.27 -13.92
C ASP A 56 7.78 0.87 -13.01
N LEU A 57 8.09 1.23 -11.76
CA LEU A 57 7.16 2.04 -10.98
C LEU A 57 6.98 3.41 -11.65
N LYS A 58 5.73 3.84 -11.74
CA LYS A 58 5.35 5.14 -12.32
C LYS A 58 4.94 6.12 -11.24
N LYS A 59 4.38 5.63 -10.14
CA LYS A 59 3.97 6.45 -9.00
C LYS A 59 4.11 5.64 -7.71
N ILE A 60 4.28 6.34 -6.60
CA ILE A 60 4.27 5.77 -5.25
C ILE A 60 3.38 6.65 -4.36
N ILE A 61 2.49 6.03 -3.59
CA ILE A 61 1.69 6.68 -2.56
C ILE A 61 2.32 6.34 -1.21
N ILE A 62 2.81 7.36 -0.52
CA ILE A 62 3.43 7.23 0.79
C ILE A 62 2.33 7.19 1.83
N THR A 63 2.28 6.10 2.60
CA THR A 63 1.29 5.91 3.65
C THR A 63 1.65 6.73 4.89
N SER A 64 0.65 7.34 5.53
CA SER A 64 0.80 8.13 6.75
C SER A 64 -0.09 7.58 7.85
N GLY A 65 0.46 7.36 9.03
CA GLY A 65 -0.25 6.79 10.18
C GLY A 65 -0.53 7.79 11.32
N SER A 66 -0.15 9.07 11.18
CA SER A 66 -0.38 10.13 12.16
C SER A 66 -0.23 11.51 11.52
N LEU A 67 -0.54 12.57 12.31
CA LEU A 67 -0.30 13.94 11.85
C LEU A 67 1.18 14.17 11.52
N ASN A 68 2.09 13.72 12.38
CA ASN A 68 3.53 13.88 12.14
C ASN A 68 4.01 13.07 10.94
N ASP A 69 3.54 11.83 10.77
CA ASP A 69 3.86 11.02 9.59
C ASP A 69 3.33 11.67 8.31
N SER A 70 2.15 12.30 8.36
CA SER A 70 1.58 13.03 7.23
C SER A 70 2.45 14.23 6.81
N ILE A 71 3.00 14.96 7.77
CA ILE A 71 3.93 16.07 7.52
C ILE A 71 5.23 15.53 6.87
N GLU A 72 5.80 14.46 7.41
CA GLU A 72 7.02 13.87 6.84
C GLU A 72 6.77 13.24 5.45
N ALA A 73 5.63 12.57 5.25
CA ALA A 73 5.24 12.02 3.95
C ALA A 73 5.09 13.10 2.88
N LEU A 74 4.52 14.27 3.23
CA LEU A 74 4.42 15.42 2.34
C LEU A 74 5.79 15.96 1.95
N LYS A 75 6.76 16.01 2.87
CA LYS A 75 8.15 16.42 2.56
C LYS A 75 8.76 15.46 1.54
N ILE A 76 8.62 14.14 1.74
CA ILE A 76 9.13 13.15 0.79
C ILE A 76 8.37 13.24 -0.55
N ALA A 77 7.04 13.38 -0.52
CA ALA A 77 6.23 13.51 -1.72
C ALA A 77 6.60 14.74 -2.58
N SER A 78 7.17 15.77 -1.95
CA SER A 78 7.63 16.97 -2.64
C SER A 78 8.95 16.77 -3.42
N LEU A 79 9.66 15.67 -3.19
CA LEU A 79 10.93 15.38 -3.87
C LEU A 79 10.75 14.96 -5.34
N SER A 80 9.55 14.50 -5.74
CA SER A 80 9.27 14.07 -7.12
C SER A 80 7.81 14.28 -7.48
N GLU A 81 7.53 14.57 -8.74
CA GLU A 81 6.16 14.64 -9.28
C GLU A 81 5.41 13.30 -9.21
N ASN A 82 6.15 12.18 -9.17
CA ASN A 82 5.61 10.82 -9.13
C ASN A 82 5.39 10.29 -7.69
N LEU A 83 5.68 11.09 -6.67
CA LEU A 83 5.42 10.78 -5.28
C LEU A 83 4.17 11.51 -4.79
N TYR A 84 3.31 10.78 -4.13
CA TYR A 84 2.06 11.24 -3.51
C TYR A 84 1.98 10.72 -2.09
N CYS A 85 1.01 11.16 -1.31
CA CYS A 85 0.82 10.64 0.05
C CYS A 85 -0.66 10.56 0.44
N THR A 86 -0.91 9.85 1.52
CA THR A 86 -2.15 9.87 2.27
C THR A 86 -2.05 10.83 3.45
N VAL A 87 -3.18 11.24 4.02
CA VAL A 87 -3.26 12.01 5.26
C VAL A 87 -4.31 11.40 6.16
N GLY A 88 -3.90 10.95 7.36
CA GLY A 88 -4.79 10.28 8.29
C GLY A 88 -4.12 9.86 9.58
N CYS A 89 -4.86 9.08 10.39
CA CYS A 89 -4.41 8.54 11.66
C CYS A 89 -4.76 7.06 11.75
N HIS A 90 -3.74 6.21 11.78
CA HIS A 90 -3.84 4.76 11.89
C HIS A 90 -4.55 4.34 13.19
N PRO A 91 -5.35 3.26 13.21
CA PRO A 91 -6.10 2.83 14.39
C PRO A 91 -5.26 2.72 15.67
N THR A 92 -4.03 2.23 15.59
CA THR A 92 -3.13 2.12 16.74
C THR A 92 -2.61 3.47 17.28
N ARG A 93 -2.82 4.56 16.54
CA ARG A 93 -2.37 5.92 16.86
C ARG A 93 -3.52 6.86 17.25
N CYS A 94 -4.77 6.38 17.24
CA CYS A 94 -5.94 7.22 17.49
C CYS A 94 -5.97 7.87 18.89
N ASN A 95 -5.17 7.41 19.85
CA ASN A 95 -4.98 8.11 21.13
C ASN A 95 -4.45 9.55 20.94
N GLU A 96 -3.72 9.84 19.84
CA GLU A 96 -3.21 11.18 19.54
C GLU A 96 -4.35 12.23 19.43
N PHE A 97 -5.56 11.83 19.06
CA PHE A 97 -6.73 12.71 19.07
C PHE A 97 -7.08 13.22 20.48
N THR A 98 -6.76 12.45 21.51
CA THR A 98 -7.12 12.77 22.92
C THR A 98 -5.97 13.39 23.70
N GLU A 99 -4.72 13.23 23.29
CA GLU A 99 -3.53 13.71 24.02
C GLU A 99 -3.55 15.22 24.23
N GLY A 100 -4.01 15.98 23.23
CA GLY A 100 -4.17 17.45 23.30
C GLY A 100 -5.47 17.92 23.97
N LYS A 101 -6.31 17.03 24.52
CA LYS A 101 -7.64 17.30 25.08
C LYS A 101 -8.62 18.00 24.11
N ASN A 102 -8.27 18.10 22.84
CA ASN A 102 -9.11 18.71 21.80
C ASN A 102 -9.02 17.86 20.50
N PRO A 103 -9.85 16.83 20.37
CA PRO A 103 -9.89 16.00 19.16
C PRO A 103 -10.19 16.75 17.87
N GLU A 104 -11.02 17.81 17.95
CA GLU A 104 -11.34 18.63 16.79
C GLU A 104 -10.10 19.40 16.29
N ALA A 105 -9.22 19.83 17.19
CA ALA A 105 -7.96 20.48 16.80
C ALA A 105 -7.04 19.52 16.02
N TYR A 106 -6.97 18.24 16.42
CA TYR A 106 -6.22 17.22 15.67
C TYR A 106 -6.81 17.03 14.27
N LEU A 107 -8.15 16.90 14.17
CA LEU A 107 -8.83 16.77 12.88
C LEU A 107 -8.61 18.01 12.01
N ASN A 108 -8.68 19.21 12.58
CA ASN A 108 -8.43 20.47 11.87
C ASN A 108 -7.01 20.53 11.31
N ASN A 109 -6.01 20.06 12.06
CA ASN A 109 -4.64 19.98 11.57
C ASN A 109 -4.50 19.05 10.36
N LEU A 110 -5.18 17.89 10.36
CA LEU A 110 -5.23 17.00 9.19
C LEU A 110 -5.95 17.70 8.01
N THR A 111 -7.06 18.39 8.30
CA THR A 111 -7.83 19.19 7.32
C THR A 111 -6.93 20.24 6.65
N ASP A 112 -6.16 20.99 7.41
CA ASP A 112 -5.26 22.03 6.91
C ASP A 112 -4.13 21.46 6.06
N LEU A 113 -3.57 20.30 6.46
CA LEU A 113 -2.60 19.59 5.61
C LEU A 113 -3.17 19.23 4.26
N ILE A 114 -4.40 18.70 4.22
CA ILE A 114 -5.07 18.33 2.97
C ILE A 114 -5.33 19.58 2.11
N LYS A 115 -5.91 20.63 2.70
CA LYS A 115 -6.22 21.90 2.00
C LYS A 115 -5.01 22.50 1.31
N ASN A 116 -3.89 22.56 2.04
CA ASN A 116 -2.68 23.23 1.60
C ASN A 116 -1.84 22.38 0.62
N ASN A 117 -2.15 21.07 0.47
CA ASN A 117 -1.32 20.14 -0.30
C ASN A 117 -2.12 19.26 -1.27
N ARG A 118 -3.20 19.80 -1.86
CA ARG A 118 -4.12 19.05 -2.77
C ARG A 118 -3.43 18.36 -3.95
N SER A 119 -2.34 18.90 -4.43
CA SER A 119 -1.58 18.30 -5.54
C SER A 119 -0.87 17.00 -5.15
N LYS A 120 -0.56 16.80 -3.87
CA LYS A 120 0.21 15.66 -3.35
C LYS A 120 -0.63 14.69 -2.53
N VAL A 121 -1.66 15.16 -1.85
CA VAL A 121 -2.57 14.28 -1.09
C VAL A 121 -3.57 13.64 -2.05
N VAL A 122 -3.59 12.31 -2.09
CA VAL A 122 -4.45 11.53 -3.00
C VAL A 122 -5.49 10.68 -2.27
N ALA A 123 -5.38 10.52 -0.95
CA ALA A 123 -6.34 9.74 -0.15
C ALA A 123 -6.37 10.20 1.30
N ILE A 124 -7.50 9.93 1.96
CA ILE A 124 -7.67 10.03 3.41
C ILE A 124 -7.28 8.67 4.02
N GLY A 125 -6.32 8.68 4.90
CA GLY A 125 -5.79 7.49 5.57
C GLY A 125 -4.28 7.59 5.85
N GLU A 126 -3.72 6.59 6.41
CA GLU A 126 -4.29 5.32 6.77
C GLU A 126 -5.22 5.48 7.97
N CYS A 127 -6.46 5.02 7.86
CA CYS A 127 -7.42 4.99 8.96
C CYS A 127 -8.25 3.69 8.91
N GLY A 128 -8.92 3.34 10.00
CA GLY A 128 -9.67 2.09 10.06
C GLY A 128 -9.66 1.44 11.44
N LEU A 129 -9.63 0.10 11.48
CA LEU A 129 -9.69 -0.69 12.71
C LEU A 129 -8.64 -1.80 12.74
N ASP A 130 -8.00 -2.01 13.91
CA ASP A 130 -7.05 -3.10 14.17
C ASP A 130 -7.35 -3.75 15.54
N ASN A 131 -8.09 -4.85 15.54
CA ASN A 131 -8.43 -5.57 16.76
C ASN A 131 -7.30 -6.46 17.28
N GLN A 132 -6.23 -6.68 16.50
CA GLN A 132 -5.05 -7.41 16.97
C GLN A 132 -4.11 -6.54 17.79
N ARG A 133 -4.26 -5.21 17.73
CA ARG A 133 -3.35 -4.26 18.36
C ARG A 133 -4.05 -3.34 19.38
N LEU A 134 -5.06 -3.85 20.08
CA LEU A 134 -5.83 -3.09 21.09
C LEU A 134 -4.99 -2.59 22.26
N HIS A 135 -3.81 -3.17 22.49
CA HIS A 135 -2.87 -2.71 23.52
C HIS A 135 -2.24 -1.34 23.20
N PHE A 136 -2.26 -0.88 21.94
CA PHE A 136 -1.84 0.47 21.58
C PHE A 136 -2.99 1.49 21.66
N CYS A 137 -4.20 1.07 21.27
CA CYS A 137 -5.38 1.94 21.26
C CYS A 137 -6.65 1.09 21.42
N SER A 138 -7.53 1.46 22.35
CA SER A 138 -8.75 0.66 22.60
C SER A 138 -9.69 0.66 21.41
N LYS A 139 -10.55 -0.35 21.35
CA LYS A 139 -11.51 -0.54 20.26
C LYS A 139 -12.43 0.68 20.10
N GLU A 140 -12.97 1.19 21.22
CA GLU A 140 -13.89 2.32 21.23
C GLU A 140 -13.26 3.60 20.69
N ILE A 141 -11.97 3.82 21.01
CA ILE A 141 -11.22 4.97 20.52
C ILE A 141 -10.95 4.82 19.03
N GLN A 142 -10.57 3.63 18.57
CA GLN A 142 -10.36 3.34 17.14
C GLN A 142 -11.65 3.60 16.35
N GLU A 143 -12.79 3.03 16.77
CA GLU A 143 -14.09 3.18 16.10
C GLU A 143 -14.51 4.65 16.01
N LYS A 144 -14.42 5.37 17.12
CA LYS A 144 -14.79 6.80 17.20
C LYS A 144 -14.00 7.64 16.21
N TYR A 145 -12.65 7.50 16.19
CA TYR A 145 -11.81 8.35 15.35
C TYR A 145 -11.67 7.83 13.93
N PHE A 146 -11.94 6.57 13.66
CA PHE A 146 -12.18 6.10 12.30
C PHE A 146 -13.38 6.81 11.68
N GLU A 147 -14.53 6.77 12.35
CA GLU A 147 -15.76 7.42 11.86
C GLU A 147 -15.59 8.94 11.69
N MET A 148 -14.85 9.57 12.59
CA MET A 148 -14.56 10.99 12.51
C MET A 148 -13.73 11.34 11.25
N GLN A 149 -12.76 10.51 10.88
CA GLN A 149 -11.91 10.70 9.71
C GLN A 149 -12.65 10.48 8.38
N LEU A 150 -13.71 9.66 8.34
CA LEU A 150 -14.53 9.49 7.13
C LEU A 150 -15.10 10.81 6.61
N LYS A 151 -15.39 11.78 7.50
CA LYS A 151 -15.89 13.11 7.13
C LYS A 151 -14.92 13.85 6.19
N LEU A 152 -13.60 13.65 6.36
CA LEU A 152 -12.59 14.26 5.50
C LEU A 152 -12.72 13.77 4.06
N SER A 153 -13.04 12.47 3.84
CA SER A 153 -13.26 11.95 2.49
C SER A 153 -14.46 12.63 1.82
N GLY A 154 -15.56 12.80 2.54
CA GLY A 154 -16.75 13.53 2.03
C GLY A 154 -16.46 15.00 1.77
N GLU A 155 -15.74 15.69 2.65
CA GLU A 155 -15.41 17.12 2.54
C GLU A 155 -14.50 17.40 1.34
N PHE A 156 -13.48 16.56 1.14
CA PHE A 156 -12.46 16.80 0.12
C PHE A 156 -12.67 16.02 -1.19
N ASN A 157 -13.68 15.16 -1.28
CA ASN A 157 -13.89 14.24 -2.39
C ASN A 157 -12.61 13.42 -2.70
N LEU A 158 -11.95 12.93 -1.64
CA LEU A 158 -10.79 12.06 -1.75
C LEU A 158 -11.16 10.62 -1.40
N PRO A 159 -10.61 9.63 -2.12
CA PRO A 159 -10.80 8.23 -1.77
C PRO A 159 -10.19 7.90 -0.41
N LEU A 160 -10.66 6.80 0.18
CA LEU A 160 -10.19 6.29 1.46
C LEU A 160 -9.06 5.26 1.26
N PHE A 161 -8.02 5.34 2.10
CA PHE A 161 -6.98 4.33 2.24
C PHE A 161 -7.15 3.67 3.60
N LEU A 162 -7.70 2.43 3.62
CA LEU A 162 -8.32 1.84 4.80
C LEU A 162 -7.56 0.64 5.33
N HIS A 163 -7.39 0.61 6.65
CA HIS A 163 -6.86 -0.52 7.42
C HIS A 163 -8.00 -1.32 8.07
N CYS A 164 -8.01 -2.64 7.87
CA CYS A 164 -8.97 -3.52 8.50
C CYS A 164 -8.30 -4.84 8.91
N ARG A 165 -8.04 -5.01 10.20
CA ARG A 165 -7.43 -6.23 10.74
C ARG A 165 -8.29 -6.81 11.86
N ASP A 166 -8.81 -8.04 11.63
CA ASP A 166 -9.66 -8.76 12.58
C ASP A 166 -10.85 -7.93 13.11
N ALA A 167 -11.40 -7.06 12.25
CA ALA A 167 -12.42 -6.07 12.61
C ALA A 167 -13.54 -5.94 11.57
N ALA A 168 -13.61 -6.80 10.57
CA ALA A 168 -14.46 -6.64 9.39
C ALA A 168 -15.96 -6.39 9.72
N PRO A 169 -16.61 -7.07 10.69
CA PRO A 169 -18.01 -6.80 11.00
C PRO A 169 -18.27 -5.34 11.39
N THR A 170 -17.57 -4.84 12.40
CA THR A 170 -17.70 -3.44 12.87
C THR A 170 -17.25 -2.43 11.81
N PHE A 171 -16.14 -2.75 11.10
CA PHE A 171 -15.64 -1.92 10.01
C PHE A 171 -16.67 -1.70 8.92
N LEU A 172 -17.32 -2.78 8.44
CA LEU A 172 -18.38 -2.72 7.42
C LEU A 172 -19.63 -2.00 7.93
N GLU A 173 -19.96 -2.14 9.21
CA GLU A 173 -21.07 -1.42 9.83
C GLU A 173 -20.83 0.08 9.84
N ILE A 174 -19.63 0.52 10.24
CA ILE A 174 -19.26 1.94 10.23
C ILE A 174 -19.32 2.51 8.82
N LEU A 175 -18.77 1.82 7.81
CA LEU A 175 -18.87 2.28 6.43
C LEU A 175 -20.31 2.42 5.94
N LYS A 176 -21.15 1.41 6.20
CA LYS A 176 -22.56 1.40 5.77
C LYS A 176 -23.39 2.52 6.38
N ARG A 177 -23.12 2.91 7.64
CA ARG A 177 -23.86 4.01 8.29
C ARG A 177 -23.38 5.41 7.90
N ASN A 178 -22.26 5.50 7.12
CA ASN A 178 -21.70 6.76 6.66
C ASN A 178 -21.66 6.87 5.11
N PRO A 179 -22.76 6.62 4.39
CA PRO A 179 -22.75 6.54 2.93
C PRO A 179 -22.35 7.85 2.25
N ASP A 180 -22.63 9.00 2.89
CA ASP A 180 -22.29 10.32 2.33
C ASP A 180 -20.78 10.62 2.38
N HIS A 181 -20.04 9.94 3.27
CA HIS A 181 -18.61 10.15 3.45
C HIS A 181 -17.73 9.16 2.67
N ILE A 182 -18.32 8.15 2.01
CA ILE A 182 -17.58 7.12 1.28
C ILE A 182 -17.80 7.15 -0.24
N LYS A 183 -18.43 8.20 -0.75
CA LYS A 183 -18.78 8.33 -2.20
C LYS A 183 -17.58 8.30 -3.14
N SER A 184 -16.43 8.77 -2.69
CA SER A 184 -15.19 8.74 -3.47
C SER A 184 -14.57 7.33 -3.54
N GLY A 185 -15.18 6.34 -2.90
CA GLY A 185 -14.64 4.98 -2.83
C GLY A 185 -13.38 4.89 -1.99
N GLY A 186 -12.57 3.88 -2.27
CA GLY A 186 -11.31 3.67 -1.56
C GLY A 186 -10.75 2.27 -1.76
N VAL A 187 -9.73 1.96 -1.01
CA VAL A 187 -9.08 0.66 -0.97
C VAL A 187 -8.93 0.18 0.48
N VAL A 188 -9.23 -1.09 0.73
CA VAL A 188 -8.80 -1.77 1.96
C VAL A 188 -7.44 -2.37 1.66
N HIS A 189 -6.38 -1.73 2.20
CA HIS A 189 -5.00 -2.07 1.92
C HIS A 189 -4.56 -3.30 2.74
N SER A 190 -3.45 -3.92 2.31
CA SER A 190 -2.79 -5.04 3.02
C SER A 190 -3.76 -6.14 3.46
N PHE A 191 -4.73 -6.44 2.59
CA PHE A 191 -5.84 -7.33 2.92
C PHE A 191 -5.35 -8.78 3.13
N ASP A 192 -5.62 -9.34 4.30
CA ASP A 192 -5.29 -10.73 4.67
C ASP A 192 -6.51 -11.51 5.22
N GLY A 193 -7.71 -10.96 5.07
CA GLY A 193 -8.96 -11.54 5.55
C GLY A 193 -9.52 -12.66 4.66
N SER A 194 -10.74 -13.08 4.98
CA SER A 194 -11.46 -14.15 4.26
C SER A 194 -12.11 -13.64 2.95
N LEU A 195 -12.41 -14.59 2.05
CA LEU A 195 -13.16 -14.29 0.81
C LEU A 195 -14.52 -13.64 1.07
N LYS A 196 -15.20 -14.03 2.16
CA LYS A 196 -16.49 -13.45 2.55
C LYS A 196 -16.35 -11.97 2.90
N GLU A 197 -15.31 -11.62 3.65
CA GLU A 197 -15.01 -10.23 4.02
C GLU A 197 -14.62 -9.41 2.79
N ALA A 198 -13.75 -9.96 1.93
CA ALA A 198 -13.36 -9.30 0.69
C ALA A 198 -14.57 -9.01 -0.22
N LYS A 199 -15.50 -9.97 -0.39
CA LYS A 199 -16.73 -9.75 -1.16
C LYS A 199 -17.58 -8.63 -0.56
N ALA A 200 -17.78 -8.62 0.75
CA ALA A 200 -18.55 -7.58 1.41
C ALA A 200 -17.93 -6.17 1.28
N ILE A 201 -16.60 -6.07 1.26
CA ILE A 201 -15.84 -4.84 0.98
C ILE A 201 -16.05 -4.39 -0.47
N ILE A 202 -15.94 -5.33 -1.42
CA ILE A 202 -16.13 -5.08 -2.85
C ILE A 202 -17.57 -4.65 -3.16
N ASP A 203 -18.57 -5.25 -2.50
CA ASP A 203 -19.99 -4.91 -2.65
C ASP A 203 -20.31 -3.47 -2.19
N LEU A 204 -19.48 -2.90 -1.31
CA LEU A 204 -19.54 -1.49 -0.94
C LEU A 204 -18.81 -0.56 -1.94
N GLY A 205 -18.24 -1.11 -3.01
CA GLY A 205 -17.55 -0.36 -4.06
C GLY A 205 -16.05 -0.18 -3.85
N PHE A 206 -15.48 -0.73 -2.77
CA PHE A 206 -14.05 -0.60 -2.47
C PHE A 206 -13.18 -1.55 -3.30
N TYR A 207 -11.90 -1.20 -3.41
CA TYR A 207 -10.83 -2.05 -3.93
C TYR A 207 -10.14 -2.80 -2.79
N ILE A 208 -9.36 -3.81 -3.17
CA ILE A 208 -8.55 -4.64 -2.27
C ILE A 208 -7.08 -4.46 -2.63
N GLY A 209 -6.26 -4.02 -1.67
CA GLY A 209 -4.81 -3.90 -1.80
C GLY A 209 -4.11 -5.23 -1.50
N ILE A 210 -3.19 -5.64 -2.38
CA ILE A 210 -2.49 -6.91 -2.32
C ILE A 210 -0.99 -6.67 -2.18
N ASN A 211 -0.39 -7.25 -1.13
CA ASN A 211 1.04 -7.27 -0.86
C ASN A 211 1.51 -8.67 -0.38
N GLY A 212 2.72 -8.77 0.13
CA GLY A 212 3.25 -10.06 0.61
C GLY A 212 2.52 -10.63 1.82
N CYS A 213 1.83 -9.81 2.65
CA CYS A 213 0.99 -10.29 3.74
C CYS A 213 -0.29 -10.94 3.20
N SER A 214 -0.88 -10.41 2.14
CA SER A 214 -2.03 -10.98 1.43
C SER A 214 -1.72 -12.33 0.76
N LEU A 215 -0.44 -12.71 0.68
CA LEU A 215 0.06 -13.88 -0.04
C LEU A 215 0.83 -14.86 0.87
N ARG A 216 0.62 -14.77 2.19
CA ARG A 216 1.44 -15.42 3.20
C ARG A 216 1.05 -16.87 3.50
N THR A 217 -0.22 -17.24 3.38
CA THR A 217 -0.77 -18.54 3.71
C THR A 217 -1.55 -19.13 2.55
N ASP A 218 -1.79 -20.45 2.54
CA ASP A 218 -2.60 -21.11 1.50
C ASP A 218 -4.03 -20.57 1.48
N ASP A 219 -4.62 -20.25 2.64
CA ASP A 219 -5.94 -19.61 2.71
C ASP A 219 -5.96 -18.23 2.07
N ASN A 220 -4.91 -17.42 2.31
CA ASN A 220 -4.75 -16.14 1.63
C ASN A 220 -4.65 -16.33 0.10
N LEU A 221 -3.83 -17.28 -0.37
CA LEU A 221 -3.68 -17.57 -1.80
C LEU A 221 -5.01 -17.99 -2.44
N LYS A 222 -5.77 -18.84 -1.74
CA LYS A 222 -7.12 -19.25 -2.18
C LYS A 222 -8.05 -18.04 -2.26
N THR A 223 -8.11 -17.22 -1.22
CA THR A 223 -8.91 -15.98 -1.21
C THR A 223 -8.54 -15.09 -2.39
N VAL A 224 -7.26 -14.74 -2.55
CA VAL A 224 -6.78 -13.85 -3.60
C VAL A 224 -7.06 -14.43 -5.00
N SER A 225 -6.97 -15.75 -5.18
CA SER A 225 -7.25 -16.39 -6.47
C SER A 225 -8.67 -16.18 -6.95
N GLU A 226 -9.64 -16.01 -6.05
CA GLU A 226 -11.06 -15.83 -6.34
C GLU A 226 -11.50 -14.37 -6.50
N LEU A 227 -10.67 -13.39 -6.09
CA LEU A 227 -11.03 -11.96 -6.18
C LEU A 227 -11.08 -11.46 -7.63
N PRO A 228 -12.02 -10.59 -8.01
CA PRO A 228 -12.09 -10.04 -9.36
C PRO A 228 -10.94 -9.05 -9.63
N ILE A 229 -10.27 -9.19 -10.77
CA ILE A 229 -9.08 -8.41 -11.13
C ILE A 229 -9.36 -6.91 -11.16
N ASN A 230 -10.54 -6.51 -11.63
CA ASN A 230 -10.96 -5.11 -11.70
C ASN A 230 -11.25 -4.47 -10.33
N ARG A 231 -10.99 -5.18 -9.24
CA ARG A 231 -11.11 -4.70 -7.85
C ARG A 231 -9.81 -4.85 -7.06
N LEU A 232 -8.69 -5.18 -7.74
CA LEU A 232 -7.40 -5.33 -7.10
C LEU A 232 -6.50 -4.13 -7.35
N MET A 233 -5.65 -3.84 -6.37
CA MET A 233 -4.53 -2.90 -6.44
C MET A 233 -3.27 -3.55 -5.89
N LEU A 234 -2.10 -3.06 -6.29
CA LEU A 234 -0.80 -3.56 -5.82
C LEU A 234 -0.16 -2.57 -4.86
N GLU A 235 0.51 -3.13 -3.88
CA GLU A 235 1.33 -2.39 -2.93
C GLU A 235 2.49 -3.24 -2.42
N THR A 236 3.44 -2.59 -1.75
CA THR A 236 4.51 -3.29 -1.05
C THR A 236 4.33 -3.29 0.45
N ASP A 237 3.69 -2.26 1.00
CA ASP A 237 3.66 -1.95 2.44
C ASP A 237 5.08 -1.93 3.05
N CYS A 238 6.06 -1.56 2.22
CA CYS A 238 7.45 -1.50 2.64
C CYS A 238 7.64 -0.48 3.80
N PRO A 239 8.57 -0.74 4.73
CA PRO A 239 9.63 -1.76 4.72
C PRO A 239 9.19 -3.15 5.19
N TRP A 240 7.87 -3.37 5.36
CA TRP A 240 7.23 -4.60 5.83
C TRP A 240 6.76 -5.48 4.67
N CYS A 241 6.03 -6.51 4.97
CA CYS A 241 5.22 -7.33 4.05
C CYS A 241 5.96 -7.87 2.81
N GLU A 242 7.27 -8.18 2.90
CA GLU A 242 7.99 -8.85 1.81
C GLU A 242 7.42 -10.25 1.53
N VAL A 243 7.47 -10.72 0.29
CA VAL A 243 7.19 -12.12 -0.06
C VAL A 243 8.39 -12.98 0.37
N LYS A 244 8.26 -13.64 1.54
CA LYS A 244 9.34 -14.42 2.15
C LYS A 244 9.51 -15.79 1.51
N GLN A 245 10.74 -16.32 1.54
CA GLN A 245 11.02 -17.69 1.08
C GLN A 245 10.22 -18.78 1.82
N THR A 246 9.74 -18.47 3.03
CA THR A 246 8.91 -19.36 3.84
C THR A 246 7.42 -19.30 3.49
N HIS A 247 7.00 -18.36 2.66
CA HIS A 247 5.61 -18.26 2.21
C HIS A 247 5.33 -19.26 1.09
N PRO A 248 4.16 -19.92 1.06
CA PRO A 248 3.79 -20.82 -0.05
C PRO A 248 3.78 -20.09 -1.40
N SER A 249 3.51 -18.81 -1.41
CA SER A 249 3.55 -17.97 -2.62
C SER A 249 4.94 -17.83 -3.24
N TYR A 250 6.03 -18.09 -2.50
CA TYR A 250 7.39 -17.87 -3.00
C TYR A 250 7.75 -18.74 -4.21
N CYS A 251 7.10 -19.88 -4.38
CA CYS A 251 7.31 -20.75 -5.54
C CYS A 251 6.94 -20.07 -6.87
N TYR A 252 6.14 -19.01 -6.85
CA TYR A 252 5.73 -18.24 -8.03
C TYR A 252 6.64 -17.04 -8.30
N VAL A 253 7.53 -16.68 -7.36
CA VAL A 253 8.44 -15.54 -7.50
C VAL A 253 9.57 -15.88 -8.48
N LYS A 254 9.69 -15.09 -9.54
CA LYS A 254 10.70 -15.20 -10.61
C LYS A 254 11.82 -14.20 -10.43
N THR A 255 11.47 -12.95 -10.08
CA THR A 255 12.42 -11.86 -9.89
C THR A 255 13.09 -11.96 -8.52
N LYS A 256 14.42 -11.95 -8.51
CA LYS A 256 15.21 -11.98 -7.28
C LYS A 256 16.06 -10.70 -7.20
N PHE A 257 16.05 -10.10 -6.03
CA PHE A 257 16.87 -8.93 -5.75
C PHE A 257 18.04 -9.31 -4.86
N ASN A 258 19.23 -8.80 -5.21
CA ASN A 258 20.40 -8.94 -4.37
C ASN A 258 20.30 -7.99 -3.18
N SER A 259 20.50 -8.51 -1.97
CA SER A 259 20.45 -7.74 -0.74
C SER A 259 21.62 -8.06 0.17
N VAL A 260 22.04 -7.09 0.97
CA VAL A 260 23.12 -7.22 1.95
C VAL A 260 22.58 -7.03 3.36
N LYS A 261 23.27 -7.57 4.36
CA LYS A 261 22.92 -7.31 5.76
C LYS A 261 23.10 -5.82 6.06
N LYS A 262 22.22 -5.23 6.88
CA LYS A 262 22.28 -3.81 7.27
C LYS A 262 23.61 -3.38 7.90
N GLU A 263 24.33 -4.32 8.57
CA GLU A 263 25.64 -4.10 9.14
C GLU A 263 26.78 -4.15 8.09
N LYS A 264 26.48 -4.63 6.88
CA LYS A 264 27.42 -4.72 5.73
C LYS A 264 26.86 -3.97 4.54
N PHE A 265 26.17 -2.86 4.81
CA PHE A 265 25.57 -2.03 3.77
C PHE A 265 26.60 -1.55 2.75
N ILE A 266 26.23 -1.60 1.49
CA ILE A 266 26.99 -1.11 0.36
C ILE A 266 26.04 -0.17 -0.42
N ASP A 267 26.54 0.96 -0.83
CA ASP A 267 25.78 1.95 -1.60
C ASP A 267 25.12 1.32 -2.82
N GLY A 268 23.87 1.68 -3.06
CA GLY A 268 23.06 1.14 -4.14
C GLY A 268 22.49 -0.27 -3.90
N SER A 269 22.81 -0.94 -2.78
CA SER A 269 22.31 -2.27 -2.46
C SER A 269 20.98 -2.22 -1.70
N MET A 270 20.12 -3.22 -1.92
CA MET A 270 18.99 -3.45 -1.04
C MET A 270 19.45 -3.98 0.32
N VAL A 271 18.67 -3.70 1.37
CA VAL A 271 18.91 -4.21 2.71
C VAL A 271 18.08 -5.46 2.97
N LYS A 272 18.74 -6.55 3.37
CA LYS A 272 18.07 -7.83 3.68
C LYS A 272 17.05 -7.66 4.82
N GLY A 273 15.82 -8.09 4.59
CA GLY A 273 14.71 -8.01 5.54
C GLY A 273 14.09 -6.62 5.67
N ARG A 274 14.42 -5.69 4.74
CA ARG A 274 13.71 -4.43 4.54
C ARG A 274 13.10 -4.47 3.15
N ASN A 275 11.77 -4.54 3.09
CA ASN A 275 11.05 -4.47 1.82
C ASN A 275 11.22 -3.09 1.16
N GLU A 276 11.05 -3.01 -0.16
CA GLU A 276 11.19 -1.78 -0.95
C GLU A 276 10.13 -1.75 -2.07
N PRO A 277 9.75 -0.56 -2.58
CA PRO A 277 8.77 -0.46 -3.66
C PRO A 277 9.11 -1.29 -4.91
N SER A 278 10.40 -1.46 -5.22
CA SER A 278 10.87 -2.28 -6.37
C SER A 278 10.40 -3.74 -6.30
N THR A 279 10.09 -4.27 -5.10
CA THR A 279 9.64 -5.66 -4.92
C THR A 279 8.19 -5.91 -5.32
N ILE A 280 7.43 -4.87 -5.68
CA ILE A 280 6.06 -4.99 -6.20
C ILE A 280 5.97 -5.95 -7.39
N ARG A 281 7.06 -6.09 -8.15
CA ARG A 281 7.19 -7.07 -9.23
C ARG A 281 6.99 -8.50 -8.75
N GLN A 282 7.43 -8.85 -7.55
CA GLN A 282 7.19 -10.18 -6.97
C GLN A 282 5.72 -10.40 -6.65
N VAL A 283 5.02 -9.35 -6.21
CA VAL A 283 3.58 -9.43 -5.93
C VAL A 283 2.79 -9.73 -7.21
N ILE A 284 3.06 -9.03 -8.32
CA ILE A 284 2.36 -9.30 -9.59
C ILE A 284 2.71 -10.68 -10.16
N GLU A 285 3.94 -11.17 -10.01
CA GLU A 285 4.34 -12.50 -10.46
C GLU A 285 3.53 -13.61 -9.75
N VAL A 286 3.35 -13.47 -8.42
CA VAL A 286 2.51 -14.38 -7.65
C VAL A 286 1.06 -14.27 -8.10
N LEU A 287 0.53 -13.04 -8.19
CA LEU A 287 -0.86 -12.79 -8.54
C LEU A 287 -1.19 -13.33 -9.95
N ALA A 288 -0.33 -13.10 -10.94
CA ALA A 288 -0.50 -13.60 -12.29
C ALA A 288 -0.53 -15.15 -12.34
N SER A 289 0.33 -15.79 -11.53
CA SER A 289 0.34 -17.24 -11.42
C SER A 289 -0.93 -17.79 -10.78
N LEU A 290 -1.44 -17.17 -9.72
CA LEU A 290 -2.67 -17.54 -9.03
C LEU A 290 -3.90 -17.36 -9.94
N LYS A 291 -3.95 -16.27 -10.70
CA LYS A 291 -5.04 -15.93 -11.62
C LYS A 291 -4.96 -16.69 -12.94
N LYS A 292 -3.81 -17.32 -13.24
CA LYS A 292 -3.52 -17.94 -14.56
C LYS A 292 -3.64 -16.93 -15.70
N GLU A 293 -3.21 -15.69 -15.44
CA GLU A 293 -3.28 -14.57 -16.37
C GLU A 293 -1.88 -14.18 -16.87
N ASP A 294 -1.84 -13.55 -18.03
CA ASP A 294 -0.63 -12.90 -18.52
C ASP A 294 -0.26 -11.72 -17.59
N PRO A 295 0.97 -11.65 -17.06
CA PRO A 295 1.34 -10.62 -16.10
C PRO A 295 1.25 -9.19 -16.66
N VAL A 296 1.38 -9.02 -17.99
CA VAL A 296 1.27 -7.69 -18.63
C VAL A 296 -0.18 -7.24 -18.69
N CYS A 297 -1.08 -8.14 -19.11
CA CYS A 297 -2.52 -7.86 -19.14
C CYS A 297 -3.05 -7.56 -17.74
N LEU A 298 -2.67 -8.40 -16.77
CA LEU A 298 -3.05 -8.23 -15.38
C LEU A 298 -2.51 -6.92 -14.78
N GLY A 299 -1.22 -6.64 -15.00
CA GLY A 299 -0.59 -5.43 -14.50
C GLY A 299 -1.20 -4.16 -15.07
N ASN A 300 -1.51 -4.13 -16.36
CA ASN A 300 -2.19 -3.00 -16.99
C ASN A 300 -3.60 -2.77 -16.43
N GLN A 301 -4.37 -3.82 -16.17
CA GLN A 301 -5.70 -3.68 -15.56
C GLN A 301 -5.59 -3.11 -14.14
N ILE A 302 -4.65 -3.62 -13.33
CA ILE A 302 -4.46 -3.15 -11.96
C ILE A 302 -3.92 -1.71 -11.93
N TYR A 303 -3.02 -1.37 -12.85
CA TYR A 303 -2.55 -0.01 -13.03
C TYR A 303 -3.74 0.93 -13.32
N GLN A 304 -4.64 0.53 -14.25
CA GLN A 304 -5.83 1.33 -14.57
C GLN A 304 -6.77 1.47 -13.37
N ASN A 305 -7.03 0.39 -12.61
CA ASN A 305 -7.83 0.46 -11.37
C ASN A 305 -7.29 1.54 -10.43
N THR A 306 -5.96 1.61 -10.29
CA THR A 306 -5.29 2.59 -9.41
C THR A 306 -5.38 4.00 -9.97
N MET A 307 -5.21 4.17 -11.29
CA MET A 307 -5.39 5.48 -11.94
C MET A 307 -6.83 5.99 -11.80
N ASP A 308 -7.82 5.12 -11.98
CA ASP A 308 -9.24 5.48 -11.88
C ASP A 308 -9.64 5.92 -10.46
N LEU A 309 -9.03 5.34 -9.42
CA LEU A 309 -9.36 5.72 -8.04
C LEU A 309 -8.61 6.96 -7.57
N PHE A 310 -7.30 7.02 -7.76
CA PHE A 310 -6.46 8.03 -7.09
C PHE A 310 -6.05 9.19 -8.01
N PHE A 311 -6.11 9.02 -9.34
CA PHE A 311 -5.50 9.94 -10.30
C PHE A 311 -6.43 10.35 -11.45
N LYS A 312 -7.73 10.14 -11.33
CA LYS A 312 -8.70 10.44 -12.39
C LYS A 312 -8.68 11.89 -12.84
N ASP A 313 -8.42 12.80 -11.91
CA ASP A 313 -8.42 14.26 -12.14
C ASP A 313 -7.01 14.87 -12.03
N LYS A 314 -5.95 14.06 -12.16
CA LYS A 314 -4.55 14.49 -11.99
C LYS A 314 -3.67 14.14 -13.18
#